data_93a7e9c2725455f332a401239140bd10
#
_entry.id   93a7e9c2725455f332a401239140bd10
#
_cell.length_a   1.000
_cell.length_b   1.000
_cell.length_c   1.000
_cell.angle_alpha   90.00
_cell.angle_beta   90.00
_cell.angle_gamma   90.00
#
_symmetry.space_group_name_H-M   'P 1'
#
loop_
_entity.id
_entity.type
_entity.pdbx_description
1 polymer ?
#
loop_
_entity_poly.entity_id
_entity_poly.type
_entity_poly.pdbx_seq_one_letter_code
_entity_poly.pdbx_strand_id
1 'polypeptide(L)'
;TSDAAGEVIRERPVNFVLEQLQAAVISMRGPQLQVPTMFSALKYQGQPLYKYARQGITEPREARPINIFRFDLLDFDGQDARFIVHCSKGTYIRTLIDDLGETLGSGAYVTALRRTQVGPFQASQMLTDEFLAPLNQAQDWAGLDALLLPMDYALAGLPRLTLDPSAVKRLRHGQTVLLTPELLELLPVGPSDAIALYDDSQAFIGVGMQDGAGIAQASQNIRFGQARIVAKNLGFR
;
A
#
# COMPACT_ATOMS: atom_id res chain seq x y z
N THR A 1 -16.00 14.93 -2.92
CA THR A 1 -15.31 13.64 -2.60
C THR A 1 -14.53 13.07 -3.78
N SER A 2 -14.75 13.60 -5.00
CA SER A 2 -14.26 13.06 -6.29
C SER A 2 -14.66 11.59 -6.52
N ASP A 3 -15.77 11.17 -5.93
CA ASP A 3 -16.43 9.87 -6.12
C ASP A 3 -17.96 10.00 -6.07
N ALA A 4 -18.67 8.95 -6.49
CA ALA A 4 -20.13 8.92 -6.60
C ALA A 4 -20.89 9.10 -5.27
N ALA A 5 -20.21 9.07 -4.12
CA ALA A 5 -20.82 9.31 -2.81
C ALA A 5 -20.90 10.81 -2.45
N GLY A 6 -20.30 11.70 -3.27
CA GLY A 6 -20.36 13.15 -3.12
C GLY A 6 -21.54 13.79 -3.83
N GLU A 7 -21.75 15.08 -3.56
CA GLU A 7 -22.71 15.90 -4.31
C GLU A 7 -22.11 16.37 -5.62
N VAL A 8 -22.98 16.51 -6.64
CA VAL A 8 -22.59 17.10 -7.93
C VAL A 8 -22.39 18.60 -7.73
N ILE A 9 -21.16 19.07 -7.94
CA ILE A 9 -20.80 20.50 -7.78
C ILE A 9 -20.75 21.25 -9.11
N ARG A 10 -20.57 20.52 -10.21
CA ARG A 10 -20.51 21.06 -11.57
C ARG A 10 -20.77 19.96 -12.61
N GLU A 11 -21.45 20.31 -13.68
CA GLU A 11 -21.59 19.49 -14.88
C GLU A 11 -20.90 20.17 -16.05
N ARG A 12 -20.18 19.39 -16.85
CA ARG A 12 -19.50 19.84 -18.06
C ARG A 12 -19.69 18.79 -19.16
N PRO A 13 -19.82 19.21 -20.42
CA PRO A 13 -19.97 18.28 -21.53
C PRO A 13 -18.67 17.50 -21.76
N VAL A 14 -18.80 16.26 -22.22
CA VAL A 14 -17.68 15.44 -22.70
C VAL A 14 -17.40 15.83 -24.14
N ASN A 15 -16.40 16.69 -24.38
CA ASN A 15 -16.05 17.26 -25.68
C ASN A 15 -14.67 16.80 -26.16
N PHE A 16 -14.21 15.64 -25.76
CA PHE A 16 -12.96 15.05 -26.20
C PHE A 16 -13.20 13.73 -26.96
N VAL A 17 -12.26 13.36 -27.80
CA VAL A 17 -12.27 12.08 -28.54
C VAL A 17 -11.39 11.05 -27.83
N LEU A 18 -11.56 9.77 -28.18
CA LEU A 18 -10.84 8.65 -27.56
C LEU A 18 -9.31 8.85 -27.56
N GLU A 19 -8.77 9.37 -28.65
CA GLU A 19 -7.33 9.63 -28.80
C GLU A 19 -6.81 10.65 -27.80
N GLN A 20 -7.61 11.67 -27.48
CA GLN A 20 -7.26 12.66 -26.45
C GLN A 20 -7.28 12.05 -25.04
N LEU A 21 -8.26 11.19 -24.74
CA LEU A 21 -8.29 10.44 -23.49
C LEU A 21 -7.07 9.54 -23.35
N GLN A 22 -6.73 8.78 -24.40
CA GLN A 22 -5.54 7.92 -24.40
C GLN A 22 -4.24 8.72 -24.20
N ALA A 23 -4.09 9.85 -24.87
CA ALA A 23 -2.94 10.72 -24.72
C ALA A 23 -2.83 11.29 -23.29
N ALA A 24 -3.95 11.74 -22.71
CA ALA A 24 -3.99 12.24 -21.33
C ALA A 24 -3.62 11.14 -20.31
N VAL A 25 -4.15 9.93 -20.47
CA VAL A 25 -3.81 8.78 -19.61
C VAL A 25 -2.31 8.45 -19.68
N ILE A 26 -1.71 8.48 -20.88
CA ILE A 26 -0.28 8.23 -21.06
C ILE A 26 0.56 9.33 -20.39
N SER A 27 0.16 10.60 -20.52
CA SER A 27 0.90 11.74 -19.95
C SER A 27 0.93 11.74 -18.42
N MET A 28 -0.02 11.07 -17.78
CA MET A 28 -0.11 10.95 -16.31
C MET A 28 0.68 9.78 -15.73
N ARG A 29 1.46 9.05 -16.54
CA ARG A 29 2.36 8.00 -16.07
C ARG A 29 3.67 8.59 -15.57
N GLY A 30 4.33 7.86 -14.68
CA GLY A 30 5.64 8.21 -14.15
C GLY A 30 5.59 8.98 -12.82
N PRO A 31 6.75 9.53 -12.40
CA PRO A 31 6.86 10.32 -11.19
C PRO A 31 6.14 11.66 -11.32
N GLN A 32 5.34 12.01 -10.30
CA GLN A 32 4.61 13.27 -10.24
C GLN A 32 4.31 13.70 -8.81
N LEU A 33 3.84 14.92 -8.64
CA LEU A 33 3.35 15.44 -7.38
C LEU A 33 1.82 15.41 -7.35
N GLN A 34 1.24 14.91 -6.27
CA GLN A 34 -0.20 14.88 -6.05
C GLN A 34 -0.55 15.57 -4.75
N VAL A 35 -1.52 16.48 -4.77
CA VAL A 35 -2.12 17.04 -3.56
C VAL A 35 -3.17 16.06 -3.05
N PRO A 36 -3.01 15.50 -1.84
CA PRO A 36 -3.96 14.55 -1.29
C PRO A 36 -5.36 15.14 -1.15
N THR A 37 -6.41 14.31 -1.33
CA THR A 37 -7.78 14.76 -1.08
C THR A 37 -8.02 15.11 0.38
N MET A 38 -8.93 16.07 0.64
CA MET A 38 -9.42 16.35 2.00
C MET A 38 -10.11 15.13 2.64
N PHE A 39 -10.72 14.27 1.83
CA PHE A 39 -11.34 13.02 2.28
C PHE A 39 -10.31 11.89 2.46
N SER A 40 -9.26 12.19 3.23
CA SER A 40 -8.15 11.27 3.55
C SER A 40 -7.96 11.09 5.04
N ALA A 41 -7.26 10.01 5.43
CA ALA A 41 -6.85 9.76 6.81
C ALA A 41 -5.55 10.49 7.20
N LEU A 42 -4.99 11.32 6.33
CA LEU A 42 -3.84 12.16 6.67
C LEU A 42 -4.21 13.10 7.82
N LYS A 43 -3.28 13.30 8.74
CA LYS A 43 -3.52 14.14 9.91
C LYS A 43 -3.03 15.55 9.68
N TYR A 44 -3.85 16.53 10.06
CA TYR A 44 -3.51 17.91 10.23
C TYR A 44 -3.80 18.31 11.67
N GLN A 45 -2.85 18.91 12.39
CA GLN A 45 -2.98 19.26 13.81
C GLN A 45 -3.54 18.12 14.70
N GLY A 46 -3.11 16.87 14.43
CA GLY A 46 -3.51 15.71 15.19
C GLY A 46 -4.84 15.05 14.77
N GLN A 47 -5.67 15.70 13.94
CA GLN A 47 -6.94 15.18 13.45
C GLN A 47 -6.86 14.76 11.97
N PRO A 48 -7.53 13.67 11.56
CA PRO A 48 -7.64 13.26 10.16
C PRO A 48 -8.35 14.33 9.31
N LEU A 49 -7.84 14.58 8.09
CA LEU A 49 -8.39 15.58 7.16
C LEU A 49 -9.87 15.34 6.83
N TYR A 50 -10.33 14.09 6.75
CA TYR A 50 -11.74 13.79 6.48
C TYR A 50 -12.70 14.35 7.54
N LYS A 51 -12.24 14.55 8.78
CA LYS A 51 -13.07 15.16 9.83
C LYS A 51 -13.30 16.65 9.57
N TYR A 52 -12.26 17.36 9.09
CA TYR A 52 -12.38 18.76 8.65
C TYR A 52 -13.27 18.86 7.41
N ALA A 53 -13.07 17.97 6.43
CA ALA A 53 -13.88 17.94 5.22
C ALA A 53 -15.38 17.79 5.49
N ARG A 54 -15.76 16.93 6.46
CA ARG A 54 -17.16 16.76 6.88
C ARG A 54 -17.77 18.00 7.55
N GLN A 55 -16.94 18.90 8.04
CA GLN A 55 -17.35 20.19 8.61
C GLN A 55 -17.31 21.32 7.57
N GLY A 56 -17.03 21.02 6.31
CA GLY A 56 -16.87 22.03 5.25
C GLY A 56 -15.56 22.82 5.34
N ILE A 57 -14.62 22.40 6.20
CA ILE A 57 -13.34 23.08 6.40
C ILE A 57 -12.32 22.51 5.44
N THR A 58 -11.61 23.39 4.73
CA THR A 58 -10.50 23.02 3.84
C THR A 58 -9.19 23.45 4.47
N GLU A 59 -8.31 22.50 4.75
CA GLU A 59 -6.99 22.74 5.30
C GLU A 59 -5.90 22.66 4.22
N PRO A 60 -4.79 23.40 4.37
CA PRO A 60 -3.65 23.31 3.46
C PRO A 60 -3.07 21.90 3.43
N ARG A 61 -2.70 21.44 2.24
CA ARG A 61 -2.08 20.13 2.01
C ARG A 61 -0.89 20.29 1.10
N GLU A 62 0.22 19.76 1.52
CA GLU A 62 1.42 19.72 0.71
C GLU A 62 1.29 18.64 -0.37
N ALA A 63 1.75 18.94 -1.57
CA ALA A 63 1.89 17.97 -2.64
C ALA A 63 2.92 16.91 -2.24
N ARG A 64 2.64 15.65 -2.54
CA ARG A 64 3.50 14.52 -2.20
C ARG A 64 3.96 13.79 -3.46
N PRO A 65 5.21 13.32 -3.49
CA PRO A 65 5.69 12.54 -4.61
C PRO A 65 4.95 11.21 -4.67
N ILE A 66 4.45 10.90 -5.85
CA ILE A 66 3.84 9.63 -6.22
C ILE A 66 4.45 9.14 -7.52
N ASN A 67 4.25 7.87 -7.82
CA ASN A 67 4.65 7.30 -9.11
C ASN A 67 3.52 6.44 -9.66
N ILE A 68 3.10 6.71 -10.89
CA ILE A 68 2.13 5.91 -11.63
C ILE A 68 2.91 4.98 -12.57
N PHE A 69 3.10 3.74 -12.16
CA PHE A 69 3.85 2.74 -12.93
C PHE A 69 3.08 2.28 -14.17
N ARG A 70 1.74 2.21 -14.04
CA ARG A 70 0.83 1.81 -15.11
C ARG A 70 -0.49 2.56 -14.98
N PHE A 71 -1.01 3.06 -16.10
CA PHE A 71 -2.35 3.65 -16.19
C PHE A 71 -2.89 3.33 -17.57
N ASP A 72 -3.74 2.31 -17.67
CA ASP A 72 -4.28 1.82 -18.92
C ASP A 72 -5.77 2.02 -18.98
N LEU A 73 -6.24 2.56 -20.09
CA LEU A 73 -7.64 2.57 -20.45
C LEU A 73 -8.04 1.18 -20.95
N LEU A 74 -9.05 0.59 -20.34
CA LEU A 74 -9.60 -0.72 -20.75
C LEU A 74 -10.71 -0.55 -21.76
N ASP A 75 -11.64 0.37 -21.48
CA ASP A 75 -12.73 0.75 -22.40
C ASP A 75 -13.24 2.16 -22.09
N PHE A 76 -13.98 2.71 -23.05
CA PHE A 76 -14.66 4.00 -22.98
C PHE A 76 -15.88 3.97 -23.88
N ASP A 77 -17.05 4.25 -23.34
CA ASP A 77 -18.32 4.23 -24.08
C ASP A 77 -18.82 5.62 -24.52
N GLY A 78 -18.02 6.65 -24.29
CA GLY A 78 -18.35 8.06 -24.55
C GLY A 78 -18.70 8.84 -23.28
N GLN A 79 -18.97 8.18 -22.16
CA GLN A 79 -19.25 8.78 -20.88
C GLN A 79 -18.46 8.11 -19.75
N ASP A 80 -18.54 6.80 -19.65
CA ASP A 80 -17.83 6.02 -18.63
C ASP A 80 -16.55 5.40 -19.21
N ALA A 81 -15.48 5.46 -18.41
CA ALA A 81 -14.18 4.87 -18.74
C ALA A 81 -13.72 3.92 -17.65
N ARG A 82 -13.19 2.75 -18.03
CA ARG A 82 -12.57 1.80 -17.11
C ARG A 82 -11.07 1.80 -17.25
N PHE A 83 -10.38 1.78 -16.09
CA PHE A 83 -8.92 1.84 -16.04
C PHE A 83 -8.34 0.74 -15.17
N ILE A 84 -7.09 0.37 -15.48
CA ILE A 84 -6.19 -0.30 -14.54
C ILE A 84 -5.09 0.68 -14.17
N VAL A 85 -4.87 0.87 -12.87
CA VAL A 85 -3.82 1.72 -12.34
C VAL A 85 -2.91 0.90 -11.42
N HIS A 86 -1.59 0.94 -11.70
CA HIS A 86 -0.55 0.47 -10.79
C HIS A 86 0.25 1.68 -10.34
N CYS A 87 0.30 1.93 -9.04
CA CYS A 87 0.90 3.15 -8.50
C CYS A 87 1.62 2.89 -7.19
N SER A 88 2.45 3.85 -6.79
CA SER A 88 3.12 3.85 -5.50
C SER A 88 2.12 3.99 -4.34
N LYS A 89 2.56 3.61 -3.14
CA LYS A 89 1.81 3.88 -1.91
C LYS A 89 1.53 5.37 -1.74
N GLY A 90 0.38 5.68 -1.15
CA GLY A 90 -0.02 7.08 -0.89
C GLY A 90 -0.69 7.77 -2.07
N THR A 91 -0.79 7.13 -3.24
CA THR A 91 -1.54 7.64 -4.39
C THR A 91 -3.04 7.57 -4.13
N TYR A 92 -3.75 8.67 -4.37
CA TYR A 92 -5.20 8.77 -4.32
C TYR A 92 -5.78 8.64 -5.74
N ILE A 93 -6.39 7.48 -6.03
CA ILE A 93 -6.98 7.22 -7.36
C ILE A 93 -8.10 8.22 -7.66
N ARG A 94 -8.89 8.63 -6.66
CA ARG A 94 -9.94 9.65 -6.84
C ARG A 94 -9.35 10.98 -7.32
N THR A 95 -8.25 11.42 -6.74
CA THR A 95 -7.54 12.62 -7.20
C THR A 95 -6.96 12.44 -8.60
N LEU A 96 -6.40 11.27 -8.91
CA LEU A 96 -5.86 10.97 -10.24
C LEU A 96 -6.94 11.08 -11.33
N ILE A 97 -8.15 10.58 -11.07
CA ILE A 97 -9.27 10.63 -12.01
C ILE A 97 -9.84 12.05 -12.11
N ASP A 98 -9.92 12.78 -11.00
CA ASP A 98 -10.31 14.20 -10.98
C ASP A 98 -9.35 15.05 -11.83
N ASP A 99 -8.04 14.88 -11.63
CA ASP A 99 -6.97 15.56 -12.40
C ASP A 99 -7.05 15.19 -13.90
N LEU A 100 -7.34 13.93 -14.23
CA LEU A 100 -7.58 13.50 -15.62
C LEU A 100 -8.79 14.23 -16.23
N GLY A 101 -9.89 14.32 -15.50
CA GLY A 101 -11.09 15.04 -15.93
C GLY A 101 -10.84 16.53 -16.14
N GLU A 102 -10.05 17.16 -15.26
CA GLU A 102 -9.66 18.57 -15.40
C GLU A 102 -8.74 18.75 -16.64
N THR A 103 -7.81 17.84 -16.88
CA THR A 103 -6.94 17.86 -18.07
C THR A 103 -7.72 17.79 -19.36
N LEU A 104 -8.83 17.01 -19.38
CA LEU A 104 -9.72 16.86 -20.53
C LEU A 104 -10.79 17.95 -20.63
N GLY A 105 -10.92 18.78 -19.58
CA GLY A 105 -11.91 19.87 -19.52
C GLY A 105 -13.33 19.44 -19.16
N SER A 106 -13.60 18.14 -19.09
CA SER A 106 -14.94 17.58 -18.76
C SER A 106 -15.19 17.48 -17.26
N GLY A 107 -14.13 17.44 -16.42
CA GLY A 107 -14.22 16.90 -15.09
C GLY A 107 -14.40 15.37 -15.11
N ALA A 108 -14.09 14.72 -14.01
CA ALA A 108 -14.35 13.32 -13.82
C ALA A 108 -14.44 12.98 -12.32
N TYR A 109 -15.09 11.86 -12.00
CA TYR A 109 -15.16 11.31 -10.65
C TYR A 109 -15.21 9.79 -10.72
N VAL A 110 -14.86 9.14 -9.61
CA VAL A 110 -14.82 7.69 -9.53
C VAL A 110 -16.21 7.13 -9.21
N THR A 111 -16.77 6.31 -10.10
CA THR A 111 -18.06 5.63 -9.88
C THR A 111 -17.88 4.30 -9.12
N ALA A 112 -16.79 3.58 -9.40
CA ALA A 112 -16.43 2.34 -8.72
C ALA A 112 -14.91 2.22 -8.59
N LEU A 113 -14.44 1.74 -7.45
CA LEU A 113 -13.01 1.52 -7.19
C LEU A 113 -12.81 0.17 -6.50
N ARG A 114 -12.04 -0.70 -7.14
CA ARG A 114 -11.63 -1.97 -6.56
C ARG A 114 -10.12 -2.09 -6.53
N ARG A 115 -9.57 -2.34 -5.34
CA ARG A 115 -8.16 -2.69 -5.19
C ARG A 115 -7.99 -4.18 -5.47
N THR A 116 -7.16 -4.52 -6.45
CA THR A 116 -6.93 -5.91 -6.88
C THR A 116 -5.59 -6.47 -6.42
N GLN A 117 -4.67 -5.58 -6.00
CA GLN A 117 -3.36 -5.99 -5.50
C GLN A 117 -2.81 -5.00 -4.49
N VAL A 118 -2.13 -5.50 -3.45
CA VAL A 118 -1.32 -4.71 -2.51
C VAL A 118 -0.07 -5.50 -2.15
N GLY A 119 1.10 -5.04 -2.60
CA GLY A 119 2.34 -5.80 -2.43
C GLY A 119 2.20 -7.22 -3.01
N PRO A 120 2.48 -8.29 -2.23
CA PRO A 120 2.34 -9.65 -2.68
C PRO A 120 0.88 -10.16 -2.71
N PHE A 121 -0.06 -9.46 -2.05
CA PHE A 121 -1.46 -9.88 -1.97
C PHE A 121 -2.20 -9.60 -3.27
N GLN A 122 -2.90 -10.60 -3.80
CA GLN A 122 -3.62 -10.53 -5.07
C GLN A 122 -5.12 -10.76 -4.91
N ALA A 123 -5.91 -10.35 -5.90
CA ALA A 123 -7.37 -10.50 -5.89
C ALA A 123 -7.82 -11.98 -5.74
N SER A 124 -7.05 -12.93 -6.26
CA SER A 124 -7.32 -14.36 -6.14
C SER A 124 -7.27 -14.90 -4.71
N GLN A 125 -6.65 -14.15 -3.80
CA GLN A 125 -6.53 -14.50 -2.38
C GLN A 125 -7.55 -13.77 -1.51
N MET A 126 -8.36 -12.89 -2.10
CA MET A 126 -9.39 -12.15 -1.38
C MET A 126 -10.56 -13.06 -1.05
N LEU A 127 -10.94 -13.05 0.21
CA LEU A 127 -12.14 -13.72 0.71
C LEU A 127 -13.28 -12.72 0.80
N THR A 128 -14.50 -13.15 0.51
CA THR A 128 -15.69 -12.32 0.63
C THR A 128 -16.39 -12.55 1.95
N ASP A 129 -17.23 -11.60 2.36
CA ASP A 129 -18.04 -11.74 3.56
C ASP A 129 -19.00 -12.94 3.46
N GLU A 130 -19.53 -13.22 2.24
CA GLU A 130 -20.39 -14.35 1.98
C GLU A 130 -19.67 -15.69 2.21
N PHE A 131 -18.36 -15.73 1.94
CA PHE A 131 -17.54 -16.93 2.19
C PHE A 131 -17.22 -17.08 3.69
N LEU A 132 -16.94 -15.98 4.39
CA LEU A 132 -16.53 -16.01 5.79
C LEU A 132 -17.71 -16.14 6.78
N ALA A 133 -18.88 -15.58 6.44
CA ALA A 133 -20.03 -15.55 7.32
C ALA A 133 -20.50 -16.94 7.77
N PRO A 134 -20.61 -17.97 6.92
CA PRO A 134 -21.00 -19.32 7.35
C PRO A 134 -20.02 -19.94 8.34
N LEU A 135 -18.71 -19.77 8.13
CA LEU A 135 -17.67 -20.27 9.06
C LEU A 135 -17.79 -19.61 10.43
N ASN A 136 -18.00 -18.30 10.47
CA ASN A 136 -18.19 -17.55 11.70
C ASN A 136 -19.48 -17.96 12.44
N GLN A 137 -20.58 -18.12 11.72
CA GLN A 137 -21.86 -18.58 12.29
C GLN A 137 -21.77 -19.99 12.86
N ALA A 138 -21.03 -20.88 12.20
CA ALA A 138 -20.79 -22.24 12.67
C ALA A 138 -19.75 -22.31 13.80
N GLN A 139 -19.09 -21.18 14.15
CA GLN A 139 -17.96 -21.12 15.08
C GLN A 139 -16.82 -22.07 14.66
N ASP A 140 -16.63 -22.26 13.37
CA ASP A 140 -15.54 -23.06 12.81
C ASP A 140 -14.22 -22.25 12.83
N TRP A 141 -13.67 -22.12 14.04
CA TRP A 141 -12.42 -21.38 14.25
C TRP A 141 -11.23 -22.05 13.54
N ALA A 142 -11.22 -23.39 13.47
CA ALA A 142 -10.18 -24.12 12.78
C ALA A 142 -10.22 -23.83 11.27
N GLY A 143 -11.41 -23.79 10.67
CA GLY A 143 -11.61 -23.42 9.29
C GLY A 143 -11.19 -21.96 9.02
N LEU A 144 -11.50 -21.03 9.92
CA LEU A 144 -11.05 -19.63 9.80
C LEU A 144 -9.53 -19.50 9.96
N ASP A 145 -8.91 -20.20 10.91
CA ASP A 145 -7.45 -20.18 11.11
C ASP A 145 -6.70 -20.74 9.90
N ALA A 146 -7.24 -21.75 9.24
CA ALA A 146 -6.64 -22.33 8.03
C ALA A 146 -6.62 -21.39 6.83
N LEU A 147 -7.40 -20.30 6.86
CA LEU A 147 -7.43 -19.26 5.83
C LEU A 147 -6.37 -18.18 6.06
N LEU A 148 -5.73 -18.14 7.23
CA LEU A 148 -4.72 -17.15 7.54
C LEU A 148 -3.46 -17.40 6.71
N LEU A 149 -2.96 -16.35 6.10
CA LEU A 149 -1.66 -16.37 5.45
C LEU A 149 -0.53 -16.29 6.49
N PRO A 150 0.66 -16.88 6.22
CA PRO A 150 1.82 -16.72 7.08
C PRO A 150 2.14 -15.25 7.36
N MET A 151 2.62 -14.91 8.57
CA MET A 151 2.93 -13.52 8.95
C MET A 151 3.98 -12.88 8.04
N ASP A 152 4.91 -13.65 7.53
CA ASP A 152 5.96 -13.21 6.62
C ASP A 152 5.52 -13.11 5.16
N TYR A 153 4.28 -13.49 4.83
CA TYR A 153 3.76 -13.39 3.46
C TYR A 153 3.85 -11.96 2.91
N ALA A 154 3.58 -10.96 3.75
CA ALA A 154 3.70 -9.54 3.40
C ALA A 154 5.14 -9.13 3.05
N LEU A 155 6.13 -9.93 3.41
CA LEU A 155 7.56 -9.66 3.30
C LEU A 155 8.23 -10.39 2.13
N ALA A 156 7.45 -11.02 1.25
CA ALA A 156 7.98 -11.84 0.14
C ALA A 156 8.98 -11.12 -0.78
N GLY A 157 9.00 -9.76 -0.76
CA GLY A 157 9.96 -8.95 -1.51
C GLY A 157 11.22 -8.55 -0.73
N LEU A 158 11.35 -8.92 0.57
CA LEU A 158 12.54 -8.63 1.35
C LEU A 158 13.57 -9.75 1.23
N PRO A 159 14.87 -9.40 1.33
CA PRO A 159 15.92 -10.40 1.52
C PRO A 159 15.64 -11.26 2.75
N ARG A 160 15.95 -12.54 2.68
CA ARG A 160 15.80 -13.49 3.78
C ARG A 160 17.17 -13.80 4.38
N LEU A 161 17.24 -13.79 5.70
CA LEU A 161 18.43 -14.15 6.44
C LEU A 161 18.08 -15.17 7.52
N THR A 162 18.74 -16.33 7.47
CA THR A 162 18.65 -17.36 8.52
C THR A 162 19.74 -17.11 9.55
N LEU A 163 19.35 -17.10 10.81
CA LEU A 163 20.22 -16.81 11.96
C LEU A 163 20.43 -18.07 12.79
N ASP A 164 21.64 -18.20 13.35
CA ASP A 164 21.94 -19.26 14.31
C ASP A 164 21.19 -19.08 15.64
N PRO A 165 21.06 -20.13 16.48
CA PRO A 165 20.30 -20.07 17.72
C PRO A 165 20.83 -19.02 18.72
N SER A 166 22.13 -18.71 18.71
CA SER A 166 22.73 -17.70 19.62
C SER A 166 22.35 -16.29 19.19
N ALA A 167 22.34 -16.02 17.90
CA ALA A 167 21.88 -14.76 17.31
C ALA A 167 20.38 -14.55 17.57
N VAL A 168 19.57 -15.58 17.36
CA VAL A 168 18.14 -15.56 17.69
C VAL A 168 17.89 -15.22 19.15
N LYS A 169 18.63 -15.87 20.07
CA LYS A 169 18.52 -15.60 21.51
C LYS A 169 18.85 -14.15 21.82
N ARG A 170 19.93 -13.60 21.26
CA ARG A 170 20.30 -12.17 21.47
C ARG A 170 19.22 -11.22 20.97
N LEU A 171 18.67 -11.45 19.76
CA LEU A 171 17.58 -10.64 19.21
C LEU A 171 16.33 -10.66 20.09
N ARG A 172 15.95 -11.84 20.62
CA ARG A 172 14.81 -11.99 21.54
C ARG A 172 14.98 -11.19 22.83
N HIS A 173 16.24 -10.91 23.24
CA HIS A 173 16.56 -10.05 24.37
C HIS A 173 16.76 -8.56 23.97
N GLY A 174 16.42 -8.18 22.73
CA GLY A 174 16.56 -6.80 22.24
C GLY A 174 18.00 -6.36 21.97
N GLN A 175 18.94 -7.32 21.84
CA GLN A 175 20.33 -7.03 21.55
C GLN A 175 20.57 -6.97 20.04
N THR A 176 21.54 -6.16 19.64
CA THR A 176 22.02 -6.11 18.25
C THR A 176 22.84 -7.38 17.95
N VAL A 177 22.68 -7.89 16.73
CA VAL A 177 23.49 -9.00 16.20
C VAL A 177 24.37 -8.47 15.09
N LEU A 178 25.67 -8.67 15.24
CA LEU A 178 26.63 -8.42 14.18
C LEU A 178 26.56 -9.55 13.16
N LEU A 179 26.43 -9.19 11.89
CA LEU A 179 26.47 -10.17 10.79
C LEU A 179 27.93 -10.47 10.44
N THR A 180 28.22 -11.73 10.17
CA THR A 180 29.53 -12.11 9.66
C THR A 180 29.69 -11.61 8.21
N PRO A 181 30.92 -11.42 7.71
CA PRO A 181 31.14 -11.01 6.32
C PRO A 181 30.44 -11.91 5.30
N GLU A 182 30.40 -13.22 5.57
CA GLU A 182 29.76 -14.22 4.70
C GLU A 182 28.24 -13.99 4.63
N LEU A 183 27.60 -13.63 5.75
CA LEU A 183 26.17 -13.31 5.79
C LEU A 183 25.87 -11.97 5.11
N LEU A 184 26.78 -11.00 5.19
CA LEU A 184 26.66 -9.72 4.51
C LEU A 184 26.72 -9.86 3.00
N GLU A 185 27.57 -10.76 2.48
CA GLU A 185 27.67 -11.04 1.04
C GLU A 185 26.40 -11.68 0.45
N LEU A 186 25.63 -12.39 1.28
CA LEU A 186 24.35 -12.98 0.88
C LEU A 186 23.20 -11.97 0.80
N LEU A 187 23.39 -10.77 1.35
CA LEU A 187 22.36 -9.74 1.33
C LEU A 187 22.45 -8.93 0.03
N PRO A 188 21.38 -8.85 -0.75
CA PRO A 188 21.38 -8.02 -1.94
C PRO A 188 21.55 -6.54 -1.54
N VAL A 189 22.44 -5.86 -2.21
CA VAL A 189 22.54 -4.39 -2.18
C VAL A 189 21.28 -3.84 -2.84
N GLY A 190 20.29 -3.43 -2.04
CA GLY A 190 18.99 -2.99 -2.54
C GLY A 190 18.53 -1.69 -1.86
N PRO A 191 17.45 -1.10 -2.36
CA PRO A 191 16.92 0.16 -1.83
C PRO A 191 16.26 0.03 -0.45
N SER A 192 16.24 -1.16 0.13
CA SER A 192 15.64 -1.42 1.44
C SER A 192 16.69 -2.00 2.39
N ASP A 193 16.92 -1.30 3.50
CA ASP A 193 17.76 -1.80 4.60
C ASP A 193 17.05 -2.86 5.44
N ALA A 194 15.81 -3.24 5.07
CA ALA A 194 14.99 -4.20 5.80
C ALA A 194 15.23 -5.63 5.32
N ILE A 195 15.39 -6.56 6.27
CA ILE A 195 15.70 -7.97 6.06
C ILE A 195 14.70 -8.80 6.84
N ALA A 196 14.11 -9.83 6.21
CA ALA A 196 13.27 -10.80 6.88
C ALA A 196 14.15 -11.87 7.57
N LEU A 197 14.00 -12.01 8.88
CA LEU A 197 14.84 -12.86 9.73
C LEU A 197 14.11 -14.17 10.06
N TYR A 198 14.85 -15.28 9.94
CA TYR A 198 14.38 -16.64 10.20
C TYR A 198 15.36 -17.34 11.13
N ASP A 199 14.88 -18.32 11.87
CA ASP A 199 15.74 -19.26 12.60
C ASP A 199 16.15 -20.45 11.71
N ASP A 200 16.96 -21.35 12.24
CA ASP A 200 17.44 -22.56 11.58
C ASP A 200 16.32 -23.53 11.21
N SER A 201 15.17 -23.50 11.90
CA SER A 201 13.95 -24.22 11.54
C SER A 201 13.11 -23.54 10.45
N GLN A 202 13.59 -22.44 9.89
CA GLN A 202 12.86 -21.57 8.94
C GLN A 202 11.62 -20.89 9.54
N ALA A 203 11.50 -20.80 10.86
CA ALA A 203 10.45 -20.04 11.47
C ALA A 203 10.79 -18.54 11.41
N PHE A 204 9.78 -17.73 11.04
CA PHE A 204 9.92 -16.27 10.96
C PHE A 204 10.08 -15.65 12.34
N ILE A 205 11.17 -14.89 12.52
CA ILE A 205 11.52 -14.23 13.79
C ILE A 205 11.09 -12.76 13.81
N GLY A 206 11.24 -12.07 12.67
CA GLY A 206 10.97 -10.64 12.59
C GLY A 206 11.66 -9.97 11.42
N VAL A 207 11.70 -8.63 11.45
CA VAL A 207 12.39 -7.81 10.46
C VAL A 207 13.59 -7.12 11.12
N GLY A 208 14.77 -7.35 10.56
CA GLY A 208 15.99 -6.60 10.88
C GLY A 208 16.14 -5.38 9.99
N MET A 209 16.92 -4.41 10.46
CA MET A 209 17.37 -3.27 9.68
C MET A 209 18.88 -3.35 9.54
N GLN A 210 19.38 -3.22 8.33
CA GLN A 210 20.81 -3.07 8.07
C GLN A 210 21.17 -1.60 8.16
N ASP A 211 22.22 -1.26 8.90
CA ASP A 211 22.84 0.06 8.85
C ASP A 211 24.04 0.07 7.91
N GLY A 212 24.56 1.26 7.59
CA GLY A 212 25.71 1.41 6.69
C GLY A 212 27.01 0.74 7.18
N ALA A 213 27.04 0.19 8.40
CA ALA A 213 28.15 -0.56 8.98
C ALA A 213 27.97 -2.09 8.84
N GLY A 214 26.90 -2.54 8.18
CA GLY A 214 26.64 -3.97 7.97
C GLY A 214 26.08 -4.69 9.18
N ILE A 215 25.51 -3.96 10.13
CA ILE A 215 24.90 -4.50 11.34
C ILE A 215 23.40 -4.68 11.11
N ALA A 216 22.89 -5.91 11.26
CA ALA A 216 21.45 -6.12 11.34
C ALA A 216 21.00 -5.75 12.77
N GLN A 217 20.31 -4.63 12.90
CA GLN A 217 19.62 -4.27 14.14
C GLN A 217 18.18 -4.74 14.05
N ALA A 218 17.77 -5.60 14.98
CA ALA A 218 16.35 -5.71 15.26
C ALA A 218 15.89 -4.37 15.81
N SER A 219 15.01 -3.67 15.11
CA SER A 219 14.45 -2.41 15.60
C SER A 219 13.93 -2.65 17.02
N GLN A 220 14.35 -1.82 18.00
CA GLN A 220 13.87 -1.90 19.38
C GLN A 220 12.33 -1.79 19.50
N ASN A 221 11.66 -1.39 18.41
CA ASN A 221 10.20 -1.30 18.30
C ASN A 221 9.56 -2.58 17.71
N ILE A 222 10.33 -3.60 17.32
CA ILE A 222 9.77 -4.88 16.89
C ILE A 222 9.48 -5.68 18.17
N ARG A 223 8.29 -5.51 18.69
CA ARG A 223 7.75 -6.45 19.67
C ARG A 223 7.34 -7.70 18.91
N PHE A 224 8.06 -8.80 19.16
CA PHE A 224 7.72 -10.11 18.63
C PHE A 224 6.21 -10.38 18.86
N GLY A 225 5.47 -10.73 17.81
CA GLY A 225 4.05 -11.07 17.88
C GLY A 225 3.05 -9.97 17.54
N GLN A 226 3.47 -8.78 17.06
CA GLN A 226 2.52 -7.76 16.60
C GLN A 226 2.68 -7.44 15.11
N ALA A 227 1.85 -8.05 14.28
CA ALA A 227 1.73 -7.77 12.83
C ALA A 227 1.54 -6.28 12.47
N ARG A 228 1.06 -5.47 13.41
CA ARG A 228 0.84 -4.02 13.27
C ARG A 228 2.11 -3.21 13.01
N ILE A 229 3.28 -3.65 13.48
CA ILE A 229 4.54 -2.89 13.35
C ILE A 229 5.17 -3.12 11.99
N VAL A 230 5.13 -4.34 11.49
CA VAL A 230 5.59 -4.70 10.14
C VAL A 230 4.79 -3.90 9.09
N ALA A 231 3.46 -3.82 9.24
CA ALA A 231 2.60 -3.04 8.36
C ALA A 231 2.93 -1.53 8.37
N LYS A 232 3.33 -0.97 9.51
CA LYS A 232 3.66 0.46 9.64
C LYS A 232 4.99 0.82 8.97
N ASN A 233 5.99 -0.03 9.09
CA ASN A 233 7.31 0.21 8.50
C ASN A 233 7.33 -0.06 6.98
N LEU A 234 6.49 -0.97 6.49
CA LEU A 234 6.35 -1.26 5.05
C LEU A 234 5.33 -0.37 4.34
N GLY A 235 4.70 0.56 5.04
CA GLY A 235 3.72 1.48 4.45
C GLY A 235 2.37 0.84 4.14
N PHE A 236 2.08 -0.33 4.67
CA PHE A 236 0.74 -0.92 4.67
C PHE A 236 -0.09 -0.24 5.78
N ARG A 237 -1.09 0.52 5.38
CA ARG A 237 -2.18 1.01 6.20
C ARG A 237 -3.49 0.67 5.53
#